data_6c041b47f8c2cc6eff372401f8478ed8
#
_entry.id   6c041b47f8c2cc6eff372401f8478ed8
#
_cell.length_a   1.000
_cell.length_b   1.000
_cell.length_c   1.000
_cell.angle_alpha   90.00
_cell.angle_beta   90.00
_cell.angle_gamma   90.00
#
_symmetry.space_group_name_H-M   'P 1'
#
loop_
_entity.id
_entity.type
_entity.pdbx_description
1 polymer ?
#
loop_
_entity_poly.entity_id
_entity_poly.type
_entity_poly.pdbx_seq_one_letter_code
_entity_poly.pdbx_strand_id
1 'polypeptide(L)'
;MMDKKKKRLLVLAAFGVLLIGAAAFSPYRLIIVSGESMSPTYHSGRLLLGRKQLFCRNIPFRRGEVVLFRHENETCLKRIYALPGDEVVIFRLDEGFNLLVQTADYIRYYRLAEEIGQARIDRFEVPEGELFLLGDAPQISLDSRDFGPVPQSAVIARIPAER
;
A
#
# COMPACT_ATOMS: atom_id res chain seq x y z
N MET A 1 -44.90 30.18 -16.49
CA MET A 1 -44.53 30.39 -15.10
C MET A 1 -44.26 29.06 -14.46
N MET A 2 -43.03 28.72 -14.09
CA MET A 2 -42.65 27.39 -13.59
C MET A 2 -43.14 27.24 -12.17
N ASP A 3 -43.83 26.11 -11.89
CA ASP A 3 -44.37 25.79 -10.57
C ASP A 3 -43.25 25.74 -9.50
N LYS A 4 -43.55 26.26 -8.29
CA LYS A 4 -42.61 26.27 -7.14
C LYS A 4 -42.04 24.90 -6.83
N LYS A 5 -42.81 23.82 -7.01
CA LYS A 5 -42.32 22.43 -6.86
C LYS A 5 -41.28 22.06 -7.90
N LYS A 6 -41.46 22.41 -9.17
CA LYS A 6 -40.50 22.16 -10.24
C LYS A 6 -39.20 22.95 -10.03
N LYS A 7 -39.27 24.21 -9.55
CA LYS A 7 -38.08 24.99 -9.20
C LYS A 7 -37.27 24.32 -8.07
N ARG A 8 -37.94 23.88 -7.01
CA ARG A 8 -37.25 23.17 -5.89
C ARG A 8 -36.60 21.87 -6.37
N LEU A 9 -37.27 21.09 -7.19
CA LEU A 9 -36.71 19.84 -7.73
C LEU A 9 -35.47 20.12 -8.60
N LEU A 10 -35.50 21.13 -9.44
CA LEU A 10 -34.34 21.54 -10.26
C LEU A 10 -33.16 21.99 -9.40
N VAL A 11 -33.39 22.73 -8.35
CA VAL A 11 -32.34 23.17 -7.42
C VAL A 11 -31.71 21.98 -6.70
N LEU A 12 -32.54 21.02 -6.23
CA LEU A 12 -32.04 19.80 -5.59
C LEU A 12 -31.26 18.94 -6.56
N ALA A 13 -31.71 18.81 -7.80
CA ALA A 13 -31.01 18.06 -8.83
C ALA A 13 -29.65 18.75 -9.18
N ALA A 14 -29.62 20.07 -9.35
CA ALA A 14 -28.40 20.81 -9.61
C ALA A 14 -27.41 20.71 -8.44
N PHE A 15 -27.91 20.76 -7.19
CA PHE A 15 -27.08 20.57 -6.00
C PHE A 15 -26.53 19.15 -5.92
N GLY A 16 -27.34 18.13 -6.26
CA GLY A 16 -26.88 16.73 -6.36
C GLY A 16 -25.77 16.55 -7.38
N VAL A 17 -25.93 17.11 -8.57
CA VAL A 17 -24.89 17.08 -9.63
C VAL A 17 -23.61 17.79 -9.15
N LEU A 18 -23.73 18.94 -8.48
CA LEU A 18 -22.59 19.65 -7.93
C LEU A 18 -21.85 18.83 -6.87
N LEU A 19 -22.56 18.17 -5.97
CA LEU A 19 -21.96 17.29 -4.96
C LEU A 19 -21.24 16.07 -5.58
N ILE A 20 -21.85 15.44 -6.57
CA ILE A 20 -21.23 14.33 -7.31
C ILE A 20 -19.97 14.82 -8.03
N GLY A 21 -20.04 15.97 -8.69
CA GLY A 21 -18.88 16.59 -9.32
C GLY A 21 -17.77 16.89 -8.32
N ALA A 22 -18.09 17.51 -7.20
CA ALA A 22 -17.13 17.79 -6.14
C ALA A 22 -16.47 16.52 -5.58
N ALA A 23 -17.25 15.45 -5.38
CA ALA A 23 -16.73 14.16 -4.95
C ALA A 23 -15.82 13.49 -6.01
N ALA A 24 -16.16 13.59 -7.28
CA ALA A 24 -15.37 13.08 -8.39
C ALA A 24 -14.01 13.78 -8.50
N PHE A 25 -13.98 15.10 -8.35
CA PHE A 25 -12.77 15.93 -8.39
C PHE A 25 -12.04 16.04 -7.04
N SER A 26 -12.56 15.41 -5.97
CA SER A 26 -11.88 15.38 -4.70
C SER A 26 -10.49 14.73 -4.83
N PRO A 27 -9.42 15.34 -4.28
CA PRO A 27 -8.10 14.72 -4.23
C PRO A 27 -8.03 13.53 -3.27
N TYR A 28 -9.08 13.28 -2.52
CA TYR A 28 -9.13 12.23 -1.53
C TYR A 28 -10.04 11.06 -1.95
N ARG A 29 -9.75 9.91 -1.38
CA ARG A 29 -10.50 8.67 -1.54
C ARG A 29 -10.73 8.03 -0.18
N LEU A 30 -11.97 7.62 0.06
CA LEU A 30 -12.33 6.82 1.22
C LEU A 30 -11.95 5.34 0.96
N ILE A 31 -11.30 4.72 1.94
CA ILE A 31 -10.80 3.35 1.86
C ILE A 31 -11.28 2.62 3.09
N ILE A 32 -11.93 1.48 2.90
CA ILE A 32 -12.28 0.56 3.98
C ILE A 32 -11.24 -0.54 3.99
N VAL A 33 -10.55 -0.72 5.12
CA VAL A 33 -9.57 -1.78 5.30
C VAL A 33 -10.28 -3.13 5.34
N SER A 34 -9.79 -4.10 4.56
CA SER A 34 -10.28 -5.47 4.57
C SER A 34 -9.10 -6.41 4.87
N GLY A 35 -9.32 -7.32 5.81
CA GLY A 35 -8.28 -8.24 6.29
C GLY A 35 -7.37 -7.62 7.36
N GLU A 36 -6.46 -8.44 7.91
CA GLU A 36 -5.61 -8.10 9.04
C GLU A 36 -4.12 -7.94 8.66
N SER A 37 -3.79 -7.90 7.38
CA SER A 37 -2.40 -7.82 6.91
C SER A 37 -1.68 -6.52 7.33
N MET A 38 -2.43 -5.48 7.73
CA MET A 38 -1.91 -4.20 8.22
C MET A 38 -2.05 -4.04 9.74
N SER A 39 -2.43 -5.09 10.44
CA SER A 39 -2.50 -5.13 11.91
C SER A 39 -1.08 -5.06 12.51
N PRO A 40 -0.86 -4.41 13.64
CA PRO A 40 -1.84 -3.71 14.48
C PRO A 40 -2.16 -2.28 14.04
N THR A 41 -1.51 -1.74 13.00
CA THR A 41 -1.69 -0.33 12.59
C THR A 41 -3.12 -0.08 12.10
N TYR A 42 -3.61 -0.95 11.22
CA TYR A 42 -4.96 -0.85 10.67
C TYR A 42 -5.67 -2.21 10.73
N HIS A 43 -6.75 -2.27 11.50
CA HIS A 43 -7.61 -3.44 11.59
C HIS A 43 -8.70 -3.43 10.52
N SER A 44 -9.24 -4.61 10.21
CA SER A 44 -10.37 -4.77 9.29
C SER A 44 -11.57 -3.92 9.72
N GLY A 45 -12.25 -3.31 8.75
CA GLY A 45 -13.36 -2.39 8.97
C GLY A 45 -12.95 -0.93 9.24
N ARG A 46 -11.66 -0.63 9.47
CA ARG A 46 -11.21 0.75 9.67
C ARG A 46 -11.40 1.57 8.40
N LEU A 47 -11.87 2.80 8.57
CA LEU A 47 -12.06 3.76 7.51
C LEU A 47 -10.84 4.69 7.44
N LEU A 48 -10.23 4.77 6.26
CA LEU A 48 -9.07 5.62 6.01
C LEU A 48 -9.37 6.64 4.91
N LEU A 49 -8.70 7.79 4.99
CA LEU A 49 -8.75 8.81 3.96
C LEU A 49 -7.40 8.83 3.23
N GLY A 50 -7.37 8.27 2.03
CA GLY A 50 -6.20 8.26 1.17
C GLY A 50 -6.20 9.40 0.17
N ARG A 51 -5.04 10.01 -0.09
CA ARG A 51 -4.87 10.98 -1.18
C ARG A 51 -4.65 10.22 -2.49
N LYS A 52 -5.47 10.50 -3.51
CA LYS A 52 -5.36 9.85 -4.83
C LYS A 52 -3.98 10.12 -5.44
N GLN A 53 -3.34 9.09 -5.99
CA GLN A 53 -2.00 9.19 -6.60
C GLN A 53 -1.94 10.21 -7.74
N LEU A 54 -3.03 10.40 -8.47
CA LEU A 54 -3.15 11.44 -9.51
C LEU A 54 -2.76 12.84 -9.01
N PHE A 55 -3.04 13.16 -7.75
CA PHE A 55 -2.72 14.45 -7.11
C PHE A 55 -1.39 14.43 -6.35
N CYS A 56 -0.65 13.33 -6.41
CA CYS A 56 0.64 13.14 -5.74
C CYS A 56 1.79 12.85 -6.72
N ARG A 57 1.57 12.95 -8.03
CA ARG A 57 2.55 12.53 -9.06
C ARG A 57 3.94 13.16 -8.89
N ASN A 58 4.00 14.41 -8.45
CA ASN A 58 5.27 15.13 -8.25
C ASN A 58 5.80 15.03 -6.81
N ILE A 59 5.18 14.22 -5.96
CA ILE A 59 5.61 14.02 -4.58
C ILE A 59 6.35 12.68 -4.53
N PRO A 60 7.64 12.65 -4.18
CA PRO A 60 8.39 11.40 -4.10
C PRO A 60 7.77 10.46 -3.05
N PHE A 61 7.86 9.18 -3.29
CA PHE A 61 7.51 8.16 -2.30
C PHE A 61 8.51 8.17 -1.14
N ARG A 62 8.05 7.78 0.04
CA ARG A 62 8.89 7.71 1.24
C ARG A 62 8.71 6.35 1.91
N ARG A 63 9.79 5.84 2.49
CA ARG A 63 9.71 4.64 3.34
C ARG A 63 8.77 4.90 4.52
N GLY A 64 8.00 3.90 4.88
CA GLY A 64 6.99 3.96 5.94
C GLY A 64 5.63 4.51 5.51
N GLU A 65 5.49 5.12 4.33
CA GLU A 65 4.17 5.48 3.81
C GLU A 65 3.33 4.24 3.53
N VAL A 66 2.03 4.34 3.82
CA VAL A 66 1.08 3.29 3.47
C VAL A 66 0.43 3.64 2.15
N VAL A 67 0.37 2.68 1.23
CA VAL A 67 -0.17 2.86 -0.11
C VAL A 67 -1.27 1.85 -0.41
N LEU A 68 -2.30 2.31 -1.11
CA LEU A 68 -3.29 1.47 -1.75
C LEU A 68 -2.85 1.25 -3.19
N PHE A 69 -2.69 0.02 -3.62
CA PHE A 69 -2.22 -0.32 -4.97
C PHE A 69 -3.03 -1.47 -5.56
N ARG A 70 -2.92 -1.64 -6.87
CA ARG A 70 -3.52 -2.77 -7.59
C ARG A 70 -2.45 -3.84 -7.82
N HIS A 71 -2.77 -5.06 -7.41
CA HIS A 71 -1.99 -6.25 -7.71
C HIS A 71 -2.92 -7.27 -8.33
N GLU A 72 -2.62 -7.68 -9.56
CA GLU A 72 -3.51 -8.52 -10.36
C GLU A 72 -4.96 -7.94 -10.41
N ASN A 73 -5.95 -8.65 -9.90
CA ASN A 73 -7.34 -8.24 -9.88
C ASN A 73 -7.78 -7.66 -8.52
N GLU A 74 -6.87 -7.54 -7.57
CA GLU A 74 -7.17 -7.09 -6.21
C GLU A 74 -6.60 -5.70 -5.91
N THR A 75 -7.15 -5.09 -4.87
CA THR A 75 -6.64 -3.83 -4.33
C THR A 75 -6.08 -4.08 -2.93
N CYS A 76 -4.78 -3.86 -2.78
CA CYS A 76 -4.05 -4.16 -1.57
C CYS A 76 -3.61 -2.88 -0.85
N LEU A 77 -3.59 -2.94 0.49
CA LEU A 77 -3.05 -1.91 1.35
C LEU A 77 -1.77 -2.43 1.99
N LYS A 78 -0.63 -1.76 1.76
CA LYS A 78 0.69 -2.15 2.28
C LYS A 78 1.53 -0.92 2.60
N ARG A 79 2.62 -1.13 3.34
CA ARG A 79 3.61 -0.11 3.71
C ARG A 79 4.83 -0.18 2.80
N ILE A 80 5.33 0.97 2.37
CA ILE A 80 6.59 1.07 1.61
C ILE A 80 7.74 0.73 2.56
N TYR A 81 8.39 -0.40 2.29
CA TYR A 81 9.58 -0.85 3.01
C TYR A 81 10.85 -0.33 2.33
N ALA A 82 10.96 -0.51 1.01
CA ALA A 82 12.12 -0.09 0.24
C ALA A 82 11.70 0.67 -1.02
N LEU A 83 12.57 1.57 -1.45
CA LEU A 83 12.46 2.45 -2.60
C LEU A 83 13.40 1.99 -3.73
N PRO A 84 13.25 2.50 -4.97
CA PRO A 84 14.20 2.21 -6.05
C PRO A 84 15.65 2.42 -5.62
N GLY A 85 16.52 1.48 -5.99
CA GLY A 85 17.94 1.48 -5.62
C GLY A 85 18.25 0.95 -4.22
N ASP A 86 17.24 0.64 -3.41
CA ASP A 86 17.46 0.02 -2.11
C ASP A 86 17.75 -1.47 -2.26
N GLU A 87 18.68 -1.96 -1.45
CA GLU A 87 18.95 -3.38 -1.34
C GLU A 87 17.98 -4.06 -0.37
N VAL A 88 17.40 -5.17 -0.80
CA VAL A 88 16.51 -6.03 -0.01
C VAL A 88 17.11 -7.41 0.11
N VAL A 89 17.12 -7.93 1.33
CA VAL A 89 17.58 -9.29 1.64
C VAL A 89 16.45 -10.06 2.29
N ILE A 90 16.06 -11.18 1.68
CA ILE A 90 15.01 -12.07 2.17
C ILE A 90 15.63 -13.42 2.52
N PHE A 91 15.42 -13.87 3.76
CA PHE A 91 15.71 -15.24 4.17
C PHE A 91 14.44 -16.07 3.97
N ARG A 92 14.51 -17.06 3.08
CA ARG A 92 13.45 -18.01 2.84
C ARG A 92 13.75 -19.28 3.60
N LEU A 93 12.90 -19.64 4.55
CA LEU A 93 12.95 -20.91 5.27
C LEU A 93 12.00 -21.90 4.59
N ASP A 94 12.34 -23.19 4.59
CA ASP A 94 11.57 -24.26 3.92
C ASP A 94 10.12 -24.38 4.41
N GLU A 95 9.79 -23.84 5.57
CA GLU A 95 8.42 -23.80 6.13
C GLU A 95 7.56 -22.60 5.67
N GLY A 96 7.98 -21.88 4.64
CA GLY A 96 7.21 -20.74 4.09
C GLY A 96 7.39 -19.43 4.85
N PHE A 97 8.32 -19.35 5.79
CA PHE A 97 8.67 -18.11 6.49
C PHE A 97 9.66 -17.29 5.67
N ASN A 98 9.24 -16.10 5.24
CA ASN A 98 10.09 -15.13 4.57
C ASN A 98 10.48 -14.03 5.56
N LEU A 99 11.71 -14.08 6.09
CA LEU A 99 12.20 -13.06 7.01
C LEU A 99 12.99 -11.99 6.26
N LEU A 100 12.58 -10.72 6.43
CA LEU A 100 13.36 -9.58 5.95
C LEU A 100 14.46 -9.24 6.95
N VAL A 101 15.66 -9.07 6.44
CA VAL A 101 16.82 -8.72 7.25
C VAL A 101 17.26 -7.31 6.93
N GLN A 102 17.36 -6.49 7.96
CA GLN A 102 18.04 -5.22 7.84
C GLN A 102 19.55 -5.48 7.66
N THR A 103 20.19 -4.68 6.82
CA THR A 103 21.62 -4.84 6.46
C THR A 103 22.55 -4.93 7.69
N ALA A 104 22.17 -4.31 8.81
CA ALA A 104 22.94 -4.36 10.05
C ALA A 104 22.96 -5.75 10.71
N ASP A 105 21.89 -6.55 10.50
CA ASP A 105 21.74 -7.87 11.10
C ASP A 105 22.14 -9.01 10.17
N TYR A 106 22.57 -8.68 8.94
CA TYR A 106 22.88 -9.64 7.87
C TYR A 106 23.83 -10.77 8.34
N ILE A 107 24.92 -10.43 9.01
CA ILE A 107 25.95 -11.41 9.47
C ILE A 107 25.37 -12.38 10.48
N ARG A 108 24.49 -11.90 11.36
CA ARG A 108 23.84 -12.75 12.38
C ARG A 108 22.90 -13.76 11.74
N TYR A 109 22.11 -13.33 10.76
CA TYR A 109 21.16 -14.20 10.07
C TYR A 109 21.84 -15.14 9.09
N TYR A 110 22.94 -14.71 8.46
CA TYR A 110 23.76 -15.58 7.61
C TYR A 110 24.31 -16.77 8.39
N ARG A 111 24.87 -16.56 9.59
CA ARG A 111 25.34 -17.63 10.47
C ARG A 111 24.21 -18.56 10.90
N LEU A 112 23.06 -17.99 11.24
CA LEU A 112 21.88 -18.77 11.62
C LEU A 112 21.39 -19.64 10.46
N ALA A 113 21.39 -19.12 9.24
CA ALA A 113 21.03 -19.87 8.05
C ALA A 113 22.00 -21.00 7.73
N GLU A 114 23.32 -20.79 7.92
CA GLU A 114 24.33 -21.86 7.81
C GLU A 114 24.14 -22.94 8.88
N GLU A 115 23.80 -22.57 10.11
CA GLU A 115 23.54 -23.51 11.21
C GLU A 115 22.27 -24.35 10.99
N ILE A 116 21.21 -23.74 10.43
CA ILE A 116 19.93 -24.42 10.17
C ILE A 116 20.00 -25.27 8.89
N GLY A 117 20.91 -24.95 7.95
CA GLY A 117 21.16 -25.77 6.74
C GLY A 117 20.02 -25.79 5.71
N GLN A 118 18.96 -24.99 5.89
CA GLN A 118 17.71 -25.03 5.14
C GLN A 118 17.20 -23.63 4.74
N ALA A 119 18.06 -22.61 4.73
CA ALA A 119 17.65 -21.26 4.37
C ALA A 119 18.21 -20.85 3.00
N ARG A 120 17.35 -20.37 2.13
CA ARG A 120 17.75 -19.69 0.89
C ARG A 120 17.77 -18.18 1.13
N ILE A 121 18.83 -17.52 0.68
CA ILE A 121 18.98 -16.08 0.77
C ILE A 121 18.75 -15.48 -0.61
N ASP A 122 17.72 -14.67 -0.74
CA ASP A 122 17.47 -13.88 -1.93
C ASP A 122 17.90 -12.44 -1.66
N ARG A 123 18.77 -11.91 -2.53
CA ARG A 123 19.29 -10.55 -2.45
C ARG A 123 19.07 -9.85 -3.78
N PHE A 124 18.47 -8.69 -3.76
CA PHE A 124 18.25 -7.91 -4.97
C PHE A 124 18.12 -6.42 -4.65
N GLU A 125 18.38 -5.60 -5.64
CA GLU A 125 18.11 -4.16 -5.62
C GLU A 125 16.69 -3.90 -6.14
N VAL A 126 15.94 -3.02 -5.48
CA VAL A 126 14.61 -2.62 -5.94
C VAL A 126 14.74 -1.87 -7.27
N PRO A 127 14.11 -2.36 -8.35
CA PRO A 127 14.23 -1.75 -9.67
C PRO A 127 13.73 -0.30 -9.72
N GLU A 128 14.25 0.48 -10.67
CA GLU A 128 13.76 1.81 -10.95
C GLU A 128 12.27 1.81 -11.28
N GLY A 129 11.52 2.73 -10.67
CA GLY A 129 10.07 2.84 -10.86
C GLY A 129 9.24 1.82 -10.08
N GLU A 130 9.84 1.00 -9.22
CA GLU A 130 9.17 0.02 -8.38
C GLU A 130 9.28 0.35 -6.88
N LEU A 131 8.49 -0.33 -6.07
CA LEU A 131 8.44 -0.22 -4.61
C LEU A 131 8.41 -1.62 -4.00
N PHE A 132 9.11 -1.81 -2.89
CA PHE A 132 8.98 -3.01 -2.10
C PHE A 132 8.03 -2.76 -0.94
N LEU A 133 6.91 -3.48 -0.92
CA LEU A 133 5.76 -3.22 -0.08
C LEU A 133 5.54 -4.38 0.91
N LEU A 134 5.32 -4.06 2.18
CA LEU A 134 5.07 -5.04 3.24
C LEU A 134 3.77 -4.76 3.99
N GLY A 135 3.14 -5.84 4.45
CA GLY A 135 2.12 -5.75 5.50
C GLY A 135 2.74 -5.59 6.88
N ASP A 136 1.99 -4.97 7.79
CA ASP A 136 2.41 -4.77 9.18
C ASP A 136 2.24 -6.04 10.02
N ALA A 137 1.51 -7.04 9.52
CA ALA A 137 1.34 -8.38 10.13
C ALA A 137 2.08 -9.45 9.28
N PRO A 138 3.39 -9.64 9.48
CA PRO A 138 4.24 -10.43 8.58
C PRO A 138 3.84 -11.91 8.47
N GLN A 139 3.18 -12.50 9.49
CA GLN A 139 2.80 -13.91 9.49
C GLN A 139 1.59 -14.24 8.59
N ILE A 140 0.78 -13.21 8.26
CA ILE A 140 -0.46 -13.39 7.49
C ILE A 140 -0.54 -12.49 6.26
N SER A 141 0.49 -11.68 6.01
CA SER A 141 0.53 -10.77 4.89
C SER A 141 1.12 -11.45 3.66
N LEU A 142 0.33 -11.52 2.60
CA LEU A 142 0.83 -11.73 1.25
C LEU A 142 1.31 -10.37 0.72
N ASP A 143 2.62 -10.25 0.42
CA ASP A 143 3.24 -8.97 0.06
C ASP A 143 4.49 -9.14 -0.82
N SER A 144 5.31 -8.11 -0.96
CA SER A 144 6.47 -8.15 -1.87
C SER A 144 7.51 -9.24 -1.53
N ARG A 145 7.45 -9.84 -0.36
CA ARG A 145 8.25 -11.03 -0.05
C ARG A 145 7.84 -12.23 -0.90
N ASP A 146 6.56 -12.25 -1.33
CA ASP A 146 5.97 -13.37 -2.05
C ASP A 146 5.93 -13.08 -3.56
N PHE A 147 5.45 -11.89 -3.97
CA PHE A 147 5.24 -11.53 -5.38
C PHE A 147 6.28 -10.55 -5.96
N GLY A 148 7.25 -10.09 -5.14
CA GLY A 148 8.29 -9.17 -5.59
C GLY A 148 7.90 -7.68 -5.55
N PRO A 149 8.78 -6.79 -6.07
CA PRO A 149 8.52 -5.37 -6.15
C PRO A 149 7.30 -5.03 -7.01
N VAL A 150 6.68 -3.89 -6.73
CA VAL A 150 5.43 -3.43 -7.35
C VAL A 150 5.68 -2.12 -8.09
N PRO A 151 5.24 -1.98 -9.36
CA PRO A 151 5.38 -0.73 -10.09
C PRO A 151 4.72 0.45 -9.38
N GLN A 152 5.38 1.60 -9.32
CA GLN A 152 4.83 2.83 -8.75
C GLN A 152 3.54 3.27 -9.45
N SER A 153 3.39 2.92 -10.72
CA SER A 153 2.18 3.16 -11.51
C SER A 153 0.95 2.37 -11.03
N ALA A 154 1.16 1.28 -10.29
CA ALA A 154 0.08 0.51 -9.69
C ALA A 154 -0.53 1.18 -8.46
N VAL A 155 0.14 2.19 -7.88
CA VAL A 155 -0.35 2.92 -6.71
C VAL A 155 -1.56 3.76 -7.08
N ILE A 156 -2.64 3.60 -6.33
CA ILE A 156 -3.93 4.28 -6.51
C ILE A 156 -4.06 5.47 -5.56
N ALA A 157 -3.65 5.28 -4.31
CA ALA A 157 -3.73 6.31 -3.28
C ALA A 157 -2.62 6.13 -2.23
N ARG A 158 -2.29 7.23 -1.56
CA ARG A 158 -1.32 7.28 -0.46
C ARG A 158 -2.04 7.69 0.82
N ILE A 159 -1.81 6.98 1.89
CA ILE A 159 -2.36 7.26 3.20
C ILE A 159 -1.29 8.05 3.97
N PRO A 160 -1.58 9.29 4.40
CA PRO A 160 -0.65 10.05 5.21
C PRO A 160 -0.27 9.27 6.47
N ALA A 161 1.03 9.30 6.84
CA ALA A 161 1.47 8.74 8.11
C ALA A 161 0.70 9.42 9.25
N GLU A 162 0.09 8.64 10.12
CA GLU A 162 -0.46 9.17 11.37
C GLU A 162 0.72 9.75 12.17
N ARG A 163 0.58 11.02 12.58
CA ARG A 163 1.59 11.74 13.37
C ARG A 163 1.53 11.30 14.83
#